data_997511e72963bfbf60cc41af0a8873a5
#
_entry.id   997511e72963bfbf60cc41af0a8873a5
#
_cell.length_a   1.000
_cell.length_b   1.000
_cell.length_c   1.000
_cell.angle_alpha   90.00
_cell.angle_beta   90.00
_cell.angle_gamma   90.00
#
_symmetry.space_group_name_H-M   'P 1'
#
loop_
_entity.id
_entity.type
_entity.pdbx_description
1 polymer ?
#
loop_
_entity_poly.entity_id
_entity_poly.type
_entity_poly.pdbx_seq_one_letter_code
_entity_poly.pdbx_strand_id
1 'polypeptide(L)'
;MPPAARLTDMHVCPMVTPGLPPIPHVGGPIVGPGVPTVLIGKLPAAVVGDNAVCVGPSDAIVKGSATVMIGKRPAARVGDSTAHGGTVAMGLPTVMIGG
;
A
#
# COMPACT_ATOMS: atom_id res chain seq x y z
N MET A 1 -1.14 -7.42 15.09
CA MET A 1 -0.08 -6.63 14.44
C MET A 1 0.07 -7.11 13.00
N PRO A 2 -0.33 -6.28 12.02
CA PRO A 2 -0.23 -6.69 10.62
C PRO A 2 1.21 -6.65 10.11
N PRO A 3 1.53 -7.43 9.08
CA PRO A 3 2.84 -7.38 8.43
C PRO A 3 3.11 -6.02 7.79
N ALA A 4 4.38 -5.59 7.80
CA ALA A 4 4.80 -4.35 7.19
C ALA A 4 4.70 -4.42 5.67
N ALA A 5 4.22 -3.36 5.04
CA ALA A 5 4.17 -3.23 3.59
C ALA A 5 5.43 -2.57 3.06
N ARG A 6 5.80 -2.94 1.83
CA ARG A 6 7.02 -2.46 1.17
C ARG A 6 6.69 -2.08 -0.27
N LEU A 7 7.60 -1.36 -0.91
CA LEU A 7 7.50 -1.18 -2.36
C LEU A 7 7.46 -2.56 -3.03
N THR A 8 6.73 -2.67 -4.11
CA THR A 8 6.44 -3.87 -4.87
C THR A 8 5.43 -4.83 -4.23
N ASP A 9 5.05 -4.63 -2.97
CA ASP A 9 3.95 -5.40 -2.38
C ASP A 9 2.64 -5.04 -3.04
N MET A 10 1.77 -6.03 -3.23
CA MET A 10 0.53 -5.85 -3.98
C MET A 10 -0.57 -5.27 -3.09
N HIS A 11 -1.43 -4.45 -3.71
CA HIS A 11 -2.69 -4.06 -3.11
C HIS A 11 -3.84 -4.52 -3.98
N VAL A 12 -5.04 -4.61 -3.40
CA VAL A 12 -6.26 -4.92 -4.14
C VAL A 12 -7.11 -3.65 -4.27
N CYS A 13 -7.84 -3.54 -5.36
CA CYS A 13 -8.70 -2.39 -5.61
C CYS A 13 -10.05 -2.89 -6.10
N PRO A 14 -11.16 -2.64 -5.34
CA PRO A 14 -12.47 -3.16 -5.72
C PRO A 14 -13.21 -2.30 -6.72
N MET A 15 -12.67 -1.15 -7.11
CA MET A 15 -13.35 -0.23 -7.98
C MET A 15 -13.44 -0.74 -9.42
N VAL A 16 -14.42 -0.23 -10.14
CA VAL A 16 -14.62 -0.52 -11.55
C VAL A 16 -14.73 0.80 -12.30
N THR A 17 -14.09 0.88 -13.46
CA THR A 17 -14.29 2.00 -14.36
C THR A 17 -15.60 1.75 -15.12
N PRO A 18 -16.60 2.67 -15.04
CA PRO A 18 -17.86 2.48 -15.74
C PRO A 18 -17.66 2.37 -17.25
N GLY A 19 -18.42 1.49 -17.88
CA GLY A 19 -18.37 1.30 -19.33
C GLY A 19 -19.17 0.06 -19.71
N LEU A 20 -19.10 -0.30 -20.98
CA LEU A 20 -19.74 -1.49 -21.52
C LEU A 20 -18.71 -2.28 -22.35
N PRO A 21 -18.09 -3.34 -21.77
CA PRO A 21 -18.25 -3.81 -20.39
C PRO A 21 -17.51 -2.95 -19.37
N PRO A 22 -17.88 -3.00 -18.09
CA PRO A 22 -17.14 -2.31 -17.05
C PRO A 22 -15.70 -2.88 -16.96
N ILE A 23 -14.76 -1.98 -16.70
CA ILE A 23 -13.35 -2.37 -16.56
C ILE A 23 -13.01 -2.42 -15.08
N PRO A 24 -12.78 -3.61 -14.49
CA PRO A 24 -12.41 -3.68 -13.08
C PRO A 24 -11.03 -3.11 -12.85
N HIS A 25 -10.85 -2.41 -11.72
CA HIS A 25 -9.55 -1.98 -11.27
C HIS A 25 -8.83 -3.17 -10.65
N VAL A 26 -7.91 -3.75 -11.40
CA VAL A 26 -7.05 -4.78 -10.85
C VAL A 26 -5.97 -4.09 -10.04
N GLY A 27 -5.77 -4.52 -8.80
CA GLY A 27 -4.72 -3.97 -7.97
C GLY A 27 -3.34 -4.20 -8.57
N GLY A 28 -2.33 -3.63 -7.96
CA GLY A 28 -0.97 -3.76 -8.46
C GLY A 28 0.04 -3.47 -7.36
N PRO A 29 1.34 -3.39 -7.72
CA PRO A 29 2.38 -3.14 -6.74
C PRO A 29 2.36 -1.70 -6.23
N ILE A 30 2.83 -1.52 -4.99
CA ILE A 30 3.11 -0.20 -4.45
C ILE A 30 4.39 0.30 -5.12
N VAL A 31 4.32 1.48 -5.72
CA VAL A 31 5.44 2.02 -6.50
C VAL A 31 6.18 3.15 -5.78
N GLY A 32 5.63 3.66 -4.74
CA GLY A 32 6.38 4.57 -3.90
C GLY A 32 5.97 6.03 -3.95
N PRO A 33 6.90 6.87 -3.54
CA PRO A 33 8.36 6.71 -3.51
C PRO A 33 8.93 5.86 -2.36
N GLY A 34 8.15 5.55 -1.32
CA GLY A 34 8.68 4.82 -0.19
C GLY A 34 9.71 5.59 0.62
N VAL A 35 10.34 4.92 1.56
CA VAL A 35 11.43 5.49 2.35
C VAL A 35 12.69 4.64 2.12
N PRO A 36 13.56 5.04 1.21
CA PRO A 36 14.70 4.20 0.82
C PRO A 36 15.76 4.06 1.88
N THR A 37 15.72 4.89 2.92
CA THR A 37 16.64 4.76 4.06
C THR A 37 16.17 3.71 5.06
N VAL A 38 14.94 3.22 4.94
CA VAL A 38 14.41 2.16 5.80
C VAL A 38 14.02 0.99 4.93
N LEU A 39 14.77 -0.10 5.04
CA LEU A 39 14.54 -1.30 4.24
C LEU A 39 13.86 -2.37 5.08
N ILE A 40 12.80 -2.94 4.54
CA ILE A 40 12.08 -4.06 5.14
C ILE A 40 12.24 -5.23 4.18
N GLY A 41 13.02 -6.24 4.59
CA GLY A 41 13.32 -7.35 3.71
C GLY A 41 14.02 -6.91 2.42
N LYS A 42 14.93 -5.95 2.52
CA LYS A 42 15.73 -5.39 1.42
C LYS A 42 14.94 -4.53 0.43
N LEU A 43 13.70 -4.18 0.77
CA LEU A 43 12.86 -3.30 -0.06
C LEU A 43 12.50 -2.05 0.73
N PRO A 44 12.44 -0.88 0.08
CA PRO A 44 12.06 0.34 0.79
C PRO A 44 10.68 0.22 1.46
N ALA A 45 10.56 0.74 2.66
CA ALA A 45 9.32 0.71 3.40
C ALA A 45 8.25 1.57 2.71
N ALA A 46 7.01 1.08 2.70
CA ALA A 46 5.87 1.84 2.21
C ALA A 46 5.23 2.61 3.37
N VAL A 47 4.75 3.80 3.09
CA VAL A 47 4.14 4.68 4.07
C VAL A 47 2.88 5.33 3.49
N VAL A 48 2.09 5.97 4.35
CA VAL A 48 0.93 6.74 3.90
C VAL A 48 1.37 7.79 2.89
N GLY A 49 0.63 7.92 1.80
CA GLY A 49 0.93 8.82 0.71
C GLY A 49 1.66 8.16 -0.46
N ASP A 50 2.17 6.94 -0.27
CA ASP A 50 2.80 6.22 -1.38
C ASP A 50 1.76 5.80 -2.41
N ASN A 51 2.14 5.85 -3.67
CA ASN A 51 1.27 5.48 -4.77
C ASN A 51 1.37 3.99 -5.07
N ALA A 52 0.26 3.44 -5.55
CA ALA A 52 0.19 2.06 -6.00
C ALA A 52 -0.42 2.00 -7.39
N VAL A 53 -0.01 1.01 -8.17
CA VAL A 53 -0.54 0.84 -9.53
C VAL A 53 -1.99 0.37 -9.45
N CYS A 54 -2.85 1.04 -10.22
CA CYS A 54 -4.26 0.65 -10.34
C CYS A 54 -4.69 0.95 -11.76
N VAL A 55 -5.66 0.22 -12.28
CA VAL A 55 -6.24 0.53 -13.59
C VAL A 55 -6.96 1.86 -13.51
N GLY A 56 -6.63 2.81 -14.41
CA GLY A 56 -7.14 4.16 -14.34
C GLY A 56 -6.21 5.05 -13.52
N PRO A 57 -6.74 5.96 -12.68
CA PRO A 57 -5.91 6.80 -11.84
C PRO A 57 -5.11 5.99 -10.83
N SER A 58 -3.92 6.48 -10.50
CA SER A 58 -3.11 5.84 -9.45
C SER A 58 -3.85 5.82 -8.14
N ASP A 59 -3.67 4.74 -7.38
CA ASP A 59 -4.17 4.64 -6.02
C ASP A 59 -3.11 5.16 -5.04
N ALA A 60 -3.52 5.50 -3.84
CA ALA A 60 -2.59 5.97 -2.80
C ALA A 60 -2.97 5.35 -1.47
N ILE A 61 -1.96 5.05 -0.66
CA ILE A 61 -2.17 4.53 0.70
C ILE A 61 -2.63 5.70 1.57
N VAL A 62 -3.80 5.56 2.21
CA VAL A 62 -4.41 6.62 3.01
C VAL A 62 -4.47 6.29 4.50
N LYS A 63 -4.15 5.06 4.88
CA LYS A 63 -4.16 4.64 6.28
C LYS A 63 -2.87 3.90 6.59
N GLY A 64 -2.36 4.10 7.79
CA GLY A 64 -1.14 3.43 8.26
C GLY A 64 -1.15 3.29 9.77
N SER A 65 -0.01 2.90 10.32
CA SER A 65 0.15 2.73 11.77
C SER A 65 0.00 4.07 12.49
N ALA A 66 -0.77 4.08 13.56
CA ALA A 66 -0.91 5.27 14.39
C ALA A 66 0.30 5.48 15.32
N THR A 67 1.12 4.45 15.52
CA THR A 67 2.21 4.48 16.49
C THR A 67 3.60 4.34 15.87
N VAL A 68 3.69 3.83 14.65
CA VAL A 68 4.98 3.61 13.98
C VAL A 68 5.09 4.54 12.79
N MET A 69 6.08 5.43 12.84
CA MET A 69 6.34 6.40 11.78
C MET A 69 7.64 6.04 11.08
N ILE A 70 7.64 6.10 9.76
CA ILE A 70 8.81 5.88 8.93
C ILE A 70 8.95 7.10 8.02
N GLY A 71 10.08 7.78 8.09
CA GLY A 71 10.28 8.99 7.30
C GLY A 71 9.24 10.07 7.62
N LYS A 72 8.82 10.16 8.89
CA LYS A 72 7.82 11.12 9.38
C LYS A 72 6.41 10.87 8.86
N ARG A 73 6.13 9.68 8.33
CA ARG A 73 4.80 9.29 7.86
C ARG A 73 4.40 7.96 8.50
N PRO A 74 3.08 7.74 8.71
CA PRO A 74 2.64 6.45 9.24
C PRO A 74 3.08 5.30 8.34
N ALA A 75 3.62 4.24 8.96
CA ALA A 75 4.05 3.06 8.22
C ALA A 75 2.84 2.31 7.66
N ALA A 76 2.92 1.88 6.39
CA ALA A 76 1.88 1.09 5.77
C ALA A 76 1.98 -0.38 6.16
N ARG A 77 0.84 -1.05 6.26
CA ARG A 77 0.74 -2.44 6.69
C ARG A 77 -0.28 -3.17 5.83
N VAL A 78 -0.20 -4.50 5.84
CA VAL A 78 -1.26 -5.32 5.23
C VAL A 78 -2.61 -4.97 5.87
N GLY A 79 -3.61 -4.77 5.05
CA GLY A 79 -4.95 -4.37 5.48
C GLY A 79 -5.19 -2.88 5.56
N ASP A 80 -4.16 -2.06 5.37
CA ASP A 80 -4.34 -0.61 5.35
C ASP A 80 -5.07 -0.18 4.08
N SER A 81 -5.93 0.83 4.23
CA SER A 81 -6.82 1.26 3.15
C SER A 81 -6.11 2.13 2.13
N THR A 82 -6.59 2.07 0.90
CA THR A 82 -6.15 2.94 -0.19
C THR A 82 -7.29 3.87 -0.60
N ALA A 83 -6.96 4.92 -1.38
CA ALA A 83 -7.91 5.95 -1.77
C ALA A 83 -9.07 5.40 -2.61
N HIS A 84 -8.85 4.32 -3.36
CA HIS A 84 -9.90 3.68 -4.16
C HIS A 84 -10.77 2.72 -3.35
N GLY A 85 -10.59 2.66 -2.03
CA GLY A 85 -11.35 1.74 -1.19
C GLY A 85 -10.78 0.33 -1.14
N GLY A 86 -9.58 0.13 -1.68
CA GLY A 86 -8.88 -1.14 -1.62
C GLY A 86 -8.05 -1.28 -0.35
N THR A 87 -7.27 -2.34 -0.30
CA THR A 87 -6.38 -2.61 0.85
C THR A 87 -5.05 -3.16 0.38
N VAL A 88 -4.01 -2.94 1.18
CA VAL A 88 -2.71 -3.58 0.97
C VAL A 88 -2.87 -5.07 1.27
N ALA A 89 -2.50 -5.91 0.31
CA ALA A 89 -2.75 -7.35 0.39
C ALA A 89 -1.52 -8.17 0.76
N MET A 90 -0.32 -7.64 0.56
CA MET A 90 0.93 -8.36 0.80
C MET A 90 1.88 -7.53 1.65
N GLY A 91 2.70 -8.22 2.42
CA GLY A 91 3.72 -7.60 3.24
C GLY A 91 4.74 -8.65 3.67
N LEU A 92 5.72 -8.23 4.48
CA LEU A 92 6.74 -9.14 5.00
C LEU A 92 6.29 -9.70 6.35
N PRO A 93 5.92 -10.98 6.44
CA PRO A 93 5.33 -11.52 7.67
C PRO A 93 6.29 -11.59 8.85
N THR A 94 7.58 -11.44 8.61
CA THR A 94 8.58 -11.42 9.69
C THR A 94 8.74 -10.05 10.33
N VAL A 95 8.16 -9.01 9.74
CA VAL A 95 8.19 -7.65 10.30
C VAL A 95 6.76 -7.19 10.53
N MET A 96 6.39 -7.06 11.80
CA MET A 96 5.03 -6.67 12.18
C MET A 96 5.03 -5.24 12.68
N ILE A 97 4.01 -4.50 12.29
CA ILE A 97 3.84 -3.10 12.68
C ILE A 97 2.51 -2.96 13.41
N GLY A 98 2.58 -2.53 14.66
CA GLY A 98 1.40 -2.34 15.49
C GLY A 98 0.68 -1.02 15.24
N GLY A 99 -0.25 -0.75 16.06
CA GLY A 99 -1.02 0.48 16.05
C GLY A 99 -2.20 0.47 15.12
#